data_034fbcca6fcf6c59c244976405e622a5
#
_entry.id   034fbcca6fcf6c59c244976405e622a5
#
_cell.length_a   1.000
_cell.length_b   1.000
_cell.length_c   1.000
_cell.angle_alpha   90.00
_cell.angle_beta   90.00
_cell.angle_gamma   90.00
#
_symmetry.space_group_name_H-M   'P 1'
#
loop_
_entity.id
_entity.type
_entity.pdbx_description
1 polymer ?
#
loop_
_entity_poly.entity_id
_entity_poly.type
_entity_poly.pdbx_seq_one_letter_code
_entity_poly.pdbx_strand_id
1 'polypeptide(L)'
;VRGWSQLGKVQVVSHPGRAYHDLWQITLGLVGGTLLLGGLGLALLYIILRRTLRPLGEMEKQAEALGRRDFRHRVKISSTRELNRVRDAMNLMADDLGQLFEGQAKLIQHLRKINNEDPLTGLASRSAFDQRVRVEVESEERGAAPGIMMLLQLAGFADYNRRFGREEADRLLLSVANRIRQFVNRHSGALAGRRNGAEFAIYLPGASRADAEVWGTDLVEQLDADYADQAMPLETAVHAGIAQAGDATSVAELLSAADGALRQAQASGDSACHAADPGQENHHSSDAWRDVISRAVRRGQVHLWEQPLYGPRDKEPLCYQVMSRIRDESGWVRAGIFVPMAERLGLIADIDRVMIGQALEQLVHYPDRTLAVSLGSASVADSDFRKQLEITLQEAGDVRRRIWIGISEQTIHHHRRDVGLLAKRLRRMGVPVIVDHFGVGGVPFSYLRNLPFQALRIDHSYVHRVDSHEENRFYIESVTGIAHSRGVKVFATGVETAAEWQTLCTLGLDGAMGYHLGRPFPVENARGD
;
A
#
# COMPACT_ATOMS: atom_id res chain seq x y z
N VAL A 1 -66.90 -23.33 114.39
CA VAL A 1 -65.92 -23.01 113.29
C VAL A 1 -66.77 -22.51 112.13
N ARG A 2 -66.63 -21.28 111.80
CA ARG A 2 -67.38 -20.62 110.69
C ARG A 2 -66.65 -20.84 109.35
N GLY A 3 -67.44 -21.31 108.42
CA GLY A 3 -66.95 -21.60 107.07
C GLY A 3 -66.56 -20.36 106.27
N TRP A 4 -65.61 -20.59 105.39
CA TRP A 4 -65.15 -19.61 104.40
C TRP A 4 -66.25 -19.43 103.35
N SER A 5 -66.74 -18.22 103.15
CA SER A 5 -67.60 -17.88 102.04
C SER A 5 -66.79 -17.32 100.89
N GLN A 6 -66.98 -17.90 99.76
CA GLN A 6 -66.31 -17.46 98.49
C GLN A 6 -66.95 -16.13 98.05
N LEU A 7 -66.25 -15.02 98.17
CA LEU A 7 -66.73 -13.65 97.93
C LEU A 7 -66.74 -13.18 96.48
N GLY A 8 -66.24 -13.98 95.60
CA GLY A 8 -66.29 -13.67 94.17
C GLY A 8 -65.23 -14.43 93.37
N LYS A 9 -65.51 -14.67 92.13
CA LYS A 9 -64.51 -15.13 91.13
C LYS A 9 -64.02 -13.91 90.33
N VAL A 10 -62.77 -13.59 90.41
CA VAL A 10 -62.10 -12.63 89.49
C VAL A 10 -61.70 -13.37 88.22
N GLN A 11 -62.40 -13.14 87.17
CA GLN A 11 -62.06 -13.71 85.88
C GLN A 11 -61.23 -12.68 85.15
N VAL A 12 -59.93 -12.91 85.05
CA VAL A 12 -59.03 -12.08 84.25
C VAL A 12 -59.07 -12.63 82.81
N VAL A 13 -59.79 -11.95 81.94
CA VAL A 13 -59.85 -12.26 80.55
C VAL A 13 -58.72 -11.45 79.91
N SER A 14 -57.61 -12.08 79.59
CA SER A 14 -56.55 -11.44 78.74
C SER A 14 -57.11 -11.29 77.34
N HIS A 15 -57.07 -10.10 76.81
CA HIS A 15 -57.49 -9.80 75.41
C HIS A 15 -56.47 -10.34 74.42
N PRO A 16 -56.73 -11.49 73.76
CA PRO A 16 -55.72 -12.11 72.85
C PRO A 16 -55.32 -11.22 71.67
N GLY A 17 -56.17 -10.23 71.32
CA GLY A 17 -55.96 -9.34 70.22
C GLY A 17 -54.65 -8.49 70.29
N ARG A 18 -54.27 -8.05 71.52
CA ARG A 18 -53.00 -7.32 71.71
C ARG A 18 -51.81 -8.23 71.53
N ALA A 19 -51.85 -9.42 72.08
CA ALA A 19 -50.76 -10.40 71.95
C ALA A 19 -50.53 -10.81 70.48
N TYR A 20 -51.63 -11.01 69.72
CA TYR A 20 -51.51 -11.26 68.25
C TYR A 20 -51.01 -10.06 67.47
N HIS A 21 -51.41 -8.87 67.87
CA HIS A 21 -50.90 -7.64 67.19
C HIS A 21 -49.40 -7.43 67.44
N ASP A 22 -48.97 -7.58 68.69
CA ASP A 22 -47.53 -7.47 69.03
C ASP A 22 -46.69 -8.58 68.38
N LEU A 23 -47.19 -9.82 68.38
CA LEU A 23 -46.56 -10.94 67.70
C LEU A 23 -46.47 -10.69 66.21
N TRP A 24 -47.53 -10.16 65.58
CA TRP A 24 -47.55 -9.85 64.17
C TRP A 24 -46.53 -8.71 63.77
N GLN A 25 -46.48 -7.66 64.58
CA GLN A 25 -45.51 -6.58 64.41
C GLN A 25 -44.05 -7.06 64.53
N ILE A 26 -43.77 -7.89 65.55
CA ILE A 26 -42.46 -8.49 65.76
C ILE A 26 -42.12 -9.42 64.59
N THR A 27 -43.06 -10.25 64.16
CA THR A 27 -42.85 -11.15 63.03
C THR A 27 -42.61 -10.39 61.73
N LEU A 28 -43.40 -9.34 61.45
CA LEU A 28 -43.24 -8.47 60.29
C LEU A 28 -41.87 -7.74 60.32
N GLY A 29 -41.46 -7.25 61.48
CA GLY A 29 -40.15 -6.62 61.70
C GLY A 29 -38.98 -7.59 61.49
N LEU A 30 -39.10 -8.82 62.03
CA LEU A 30 -38.13 -9.88 61.84
C LEU A 30 -37.99 -10.32 60.35
N VAL A 31 -39.14 -10.58 59.72
CA VAL A 31 -39.20 -10.97 58.31
C VAL A 31 -38.68 -9.83 57.42
N GLY A 32 -39.13 -8.59 57.66
CA GLY A 32 -38.67 -7.41 56.94
C GLY A 32 -37.15 -7.17 57.11
N GLY A 33 -36.66 -7.26 58.35
CA GLY A 33 -35.23 -7.15 58.67
C GLY A 33 -34.40 -8.25 58.03
N THR A 34 -34.89 -9.50 58.03
CA THR A 34 -34.21 -10.64 57.40
C THR A 34 -34.14 -10.48 55.87
N LEU A 35 -35.25 -10.05 55.24
CA LEU A 35 -35.30 -9.78 53.81
C LEU A 35 -34.37 -8.61 53.41
N LEU A 36 -34.32 -7.56 54.20
CA LEU A 36 -33.46 -6.40 53.97
C LEU A 36 -31.97 -6.76 54.11
N LEU A 37 -31.63 -7.49 55.18
CA LEU A 37 -30.24 -7.98 55.36
C LEU A 37 -29.85 -8.98 54.28
N GLY A 38 -30.76 -9.91 53.91
CA GLY A 38 -30.56 -10.84 52.81
C GLY A 38 -30.36 -10.14 51.47
N GLY A 39 -31.21 -9.15 51.18
CA GLY A 39 -31.11 -8.32 49.99
C GLY A 39 -29.81 -7.52 49.91
N LEU A 40 -29.39 -6.90 51.03
CA LEU A 40 -28.10 -6.21 51.14
C LEU A 40 -26.93 -7.18 50.97
N GLY A 41 -27.00 -8.37 51.57
CA GLY A 41 -25.97 -9.42 51.41
C GLY A 41 -25.85 -9.90 49.98
N LEU A 42 -26.97 -10.15 49.29
CA LEU A 42 -26.99 -10.53 47.87
C LEU A 42 -26.48 -9.40 46.98
N ALA A 43 -26.85 -8.16 47.23
CA ALA A 43 -26.35 -7.00 46.48
C ALA A 43 -24.83 -6.83 46.65
N LEU A 44 -24.33 -6.97 47.88
CA LEU A 44 -22.91 -6.92 48.18
C LEU A 44 -22.15 -8.07 47.49
N LEU A 45 -22.69 -9.30 47.58
CA LEU A 45 -22.12 -10.47 46.92
C LEU A 45 -22.09 -10.26 45.39
N TYR A 46 -23.17 -9.75 44.79
CA TYR A 46 -23.20 -9.43 43.37
C TYR A 46 -22.13 -8.41 42.96
N ILE A 47 -21.98 -7.34 43.73
CA ILE A 47 -20.98 -6.30 43.49
C ILE A 47 -19.55 -6.89 43.56
N ILE A 48 -19.28 -7.69 44.60
CA ILE A 48 -18.00 -8.36 44.79
C ILE A 48 -17.71 -9.30 43.63
N LEU A 49 -18.67 -10.18 43.28
CA LEU A 49 -18.53 -11.15 42.20
C LEU A 49 -18.32 -10.46 40.85
N ARG A 50 -19.12 -9.43 40.55
CA ARG A 50 -18.95 -8.64 39.32
C ARG A 50 -17.59 -7.95 39.24
N ARG A 51 -17.09 -7.43 40.38
CA ARG A 51 -15.80 -6.77 40.44
C ARG A 51 -14.63 -7.75 40.32
N THR A 52 -14.75 -8.96 40.86
CA THR A 52 -13.70 -10.00 40.77
C THR A 52 -13.66 -10.72 39.42
N LEU A 53 -14.83 -10.86 38.76
CA LEU A 53 -14.91 -11.52 37.44
C LEU A 53 -14.68 -10.58 36.23
N ARG A 54 -14.82 -9.26 36.43
CA ARG A 54 -14.62 -8.29 35.34
C ARG A 54 -13.26 -8.43 34.60
N PRO A 55 -12.14 -8.72 35.27
CA PRO A 55 -10.85 -8.92 34.58
C PRO A 55 -10.83 -10.13 33.63
N LEU A 56 -11.66 -11.15 33.84
CA LEU A 56 -11.77 -12.30 32.92
C LEU A 56 -12.26 -11.85 31.51
N GLY A 57 -13.23 -10.93 31.47
CA GLY A 57 -13.69 -10.36 30.20
C GLY A 57 -12.64 -9.52 29.49
N GLU A 58 -11.73 -8.87 30.22
CA GLU A 58 -10.59 -8.17 29.60
C GLU A 58 -9.54 -9.16 29.09
N MET A 59 -9.34 -10.30 29.78
CA MET A 59 -8.46 -11.39 29.31
C MET A 59 -9.02 -12.07 28.06
N GLU A 60 -10.33 -12.28 27.99
CA GLU A 60 -11.01 -12.78 26.79
C GLU A 60 -10.77 -11.87 25.60
N LYS A 61 -10.97 -10.55 25.77
CA LYS A 61 -10.69 -9.56 24.72
C LYS A 61 -9.23 -9.55 24.30
N GLN A 62 -8.29 -9.70 25.24
CA GLN A 62 -6.87 -9.81 24.90
C GLN A 62 -6.58 -11.10 24.14
N ALA A 63 -7.17 -12.23 24.52
CA ALA A 63 -7.02 -13.49 23.79
C ALA A 63 -7.59 -13.40 22.37
N GLU A 64 -8.76 -12.76 22.21
CA GLU A 64 -9.30 -12.45 20.88
C GLU A 64 -8.40 -11.52 20.06
N ALA A 65 -7.86 -10.47 20.69
CA ALA A 65 -6.91 -9.56 20.05
C ALA A 65 -5.63 -10.28 19.63
N LEU A 66 -5.08 -11.16 20.48
CA LEU A 66 -3.94 -12.03 20.14
C LEU A 66 -4.27 -12.97 18.97
N GLY A 67 -5.45 -13.56 18.94
CA GLY A 67 -5.93 -14.37 17.81
C GLY A 67 -6.04 -13.58 16.50
N ARG A 68 -6.37 -12.30 16.59
CA ARG A 68 -6.40 -11.35 15.48
C ARG A 68 -5.03 -10.69 15.23
N ARG A 69 -3.95 -11.18 15.87
CA ARG A 69 -2.58 -10.66 15.76
C ARG A 69 -2.42 -9.20 16.21
N ASP A 70 -3.34 -8.68 17.03
CA ASP A 70 -3.19 -7.38 17.72
C ASP A 70 -2.49 -7.59 19.07
N PHE A 71 -1.17 -7.41 19.05
CA PHE A 71 -0.32 -7.60 20.24
C PHE A 71 -0.22 -6.36 21.14
N ARG A 72 -1.04 -5.33 20.93
CA ARG A 72 -0.97 -4.08 21.73
C ARG A 72 -1.91 -4.10 22.92
N HIS A 73 -2.94 -4.91 22.86
CA HIS A 73 -3.92 -4.98 23.94
C HIS A 73 -3.28 -5.55 25.20
N ARG A 74 -3.44 -4.86 26.33
CA ARG A 74 -2.91 -5.30 27.63
C ARG A 74 -4.00 -5.30 28.66
N VAL A 75 -4.06 -6.37 29.45
CA VAL A 75 -4.94 -6.46 30.61
C VAL A 75 -4.34 -5.67 31.76
N LYS A 76 -5.17 -4.87 32.43
CA LYS A 76 -4.78 -4.07 33.60
C LYS A 76 -4.70 -4.92 34.87
N ILE A 77 -4.14 -4.34 35.93
CA ILE A 77 -4.00 -5.00 37.23
C ILE A 77 -5.36 -5.43 37.77
N SER A 78 -5.46 -6.68 38.20
CA SER A 78 -6.63 -7.26 38.88
C SER A 78 -6.49 -7.24 40.40
N SER A 79 -7.61 -7.41 41.09
CA SER A 79 -7.67 -7.45 42.57
C SER A 79 -7.19 -8.78 43.16
N THR A 80 -7.11 -9.86 42.37
CA THR A 80 -6.74 -11.20 42.87
C THR A 80 -5.35 -11.62 42.36
N ARG A 81 -4.61 -12.35 43.19
CA ARG A 81 -3.22 -12.76 42.92
C ARG A 81 -3.13 -13.77 41.76
N GLU A 82 -4.12 -14.64 41.67
CA GLU A 82 -4.24 -15.68 40.65
C GLU A 82 -4.47 -15.07 39.26
N LEU A 83 -5.38 -14.10 39.16
CA LEU A 83 -5.67 -13.40 37.92
C LEU A 83 -4.49 -12.53 37.48
N ASN A 84 -3.72 -11.97 38.41
CA ASN A 84 -2.52 -11.22 38.08
C ASN A 84 -1.45 -12.12 37.45
N ARG A 85 -1.29 -13.37 37.91
CA ARG A 85 -0.37 -14.34 37.28
C ARG A 85 -0.74 -14.65 35.84
N VAL A 86 -2.06 -14.88 35.59
CA VAL A 86 -2.55 -15.14 34.23
C VAL A 86 -2.35 -13.91 33.34
N ARG A 87 -2.66 -12.71 33.84
CA ARG A 87 -2.40 -11.45 33.16
C ARG A 87 -0.93 -11.29 32.77
N ASP A 88 -0.01 -11.55 33.71
CA ASP A 88 1.43 -11.40 33.47
C ASP A 88 1.90 -12.37 32.39
N ALA A 89 1.42 -13.63 32.44
CA ALA A 89 1.72 -14.62 31.41
C ALA A 89 1.15 -14.23 30.04
N MET A 90 -0.09 -13.71 29.98
CA MET A 90 -0.70 -13.24 28.74
C MET A 90 0.00 -11.99 28.17
N ASN A 91 0.36 -11.04 29.05
CA ASN A 91 1.10 -9.86 28.61
C ASN A 91 2.52 -10.24 28.10
N LEU A 92 3.21 -11.15 28.79
CA LEU A 92 4.50 -11.68 28.33
C LEU A 92 4.37 -12.37 26.96
N MET A 93 3.34 -13.23 26.79
CA MET A 93 3.06 -13.87 25.50
C MET A 93 2.79 -12.83 24.40
N ALA A 94 2.04 -11.76 24.72
CA ALA A 94 1.80 -10.68 23.76
C ALA A 94 3.09 -9.94 23.38
N ASP A 95 4.01 -9.74 24.33
CA ASP A 95 5.31 -9.12 24.10
C ASP A 95 6.20 -10.03 23.23
N ASP A 96 6.30 -11.32 23.57
CA ASP A 96 7.09 -12.30 22.81
C ASP A 96 6.60 -12.46 21.38
N LEU A 97 5.28 -12.60 21.18
CA LEU A 97 4.67 -12.65 19.85
C LEU A 97 4.93 -11.34 19.09
N GLY A 98 4.79 -10.19 19.74
CA GLY A 98 5.09 -8.89 19.14
C GLY A 98 6.54 -8.78 18.67
N GLN A 99 7.50 -9.25 19.47
CA GLN A 99 8.92 -9.28 19.11
C GLN A 99 9.21 -10.24 17.95
N LEU A 100 8.60 -11.42 17.94
CA LEU A 100 8.72 -12.39 16.84
C LEU A 100 8.22 -11.78 15.52
N PHE A 101 7.07 -11.11 15.54
CA PHE A 101 6.53 -10.45 14.35
C PHE A 101 7.38 -9.25 13.89
N GLU A 102 7.93 -8.47 14.82
CA GLU A 102 8.88 -7.40 14.46
C GLU A 102 10.18 -7.98 13.88
N GLY A 103 10.64 -9.10 14.41
CA GLY A 103 11.79 -9.84 13.87
C GLY A 103 11.53 -10.36 12.45
N GLN A 104 10.35 -10.95 12.21
CA GLN A 104 9.95 -11.37 10.86
C GLN A 104 9.87 -10.18 9.89
N ALA A 105 9.28 -9.06 10.30
CA ALA A 105 9.21 -7.86 9.46
C ALA A 105 10.60 -7.33 9.09
N LYS A 106 11.55 -7.34 10.03
CA LYS A 106 12.94 -6.97 9.77
C LYS A 106 13.64 -7.96 8.84
N LEU A 107 13.38 -9.26 9.02
CA LEU A 107 13.95 -10.30 8.16
C LEU A 107 13.43 -10.16 6.72
N ILE A 108 12.14 -9.96 6.53
CA ILE A 108 11.54 -9.72 5.21
C ILE A 108 12.15 -8.48 4.56
N GLN A 109 12.30 -7.41 5.31
CA GLN A 109 12.94 -6.18 4.82
C GLN A 109 14.40 -6.43 4.43
N HIS A 110 15.11 -7.25 5.19
CA HIS A 110 16.49 -7.62 4.91
C HIS A 110 16.59 -8.51 3.65
N LEU A 111 15.74 -9.53 3.54
CA LEU A 111 15.65 -10.40 2.36
C LEU A 111 15.25 -9.62 1.10
N ARG A 112 14.28 -8.71 1.22
CA ARG A 112 13.89 -7.80 0.14
C ARG A 112 15.05 -6.93 -0.32
N LYS A 113 15.84 -6.40 0.60
CA LYS A 113 17.01 -5.59 0.28
C LYS A 113 18.08 -6.39 -0.43
N ILE A 114 18.37 -7.61 0.04
CA ILE A 114 19.38 -8.48 -0.58
C ILE A 114 18.96 -8.93 -1.98
N ASN A 115 17.70 -9.30 -2.17
CA ASN A 115 17.24 -9.84 -3.47
C ASN A 115 16.96 -8.75 -4.52
N ASN A 116 16.51 -7.57 -4.07
CA ASN A 116 16.03 -6.55 -4.98
C ASN A 116 17.02 -5.40 -5.22
N GLU A 117 18.02 -5.23 -4.37
CA GLU A 117 18.98 -4.13 -4.47
C GLU A 117 20.40 -4.64 -4.65
N ASP A 118 21.18 -3.94 -5.48
CA ASP A 118 22.63 -4.14 -5.53
C ASP A 118 23.25 -3.66 -4.21
N PRO A 119 24.04 -4.51 -3.52
CA PRO A 119 24.51 -4.21 -2.17
C PRO A 119 25.46 -3.02 -2.07
N LEU A 120 26.13 -2.67 -3.16
CA LEU A 120 27.03 -1.52 -3.21
C LEU A 120 26.27 -0.23 -3.55
N THR A 121 25.53 -0.25 -4.66
CA THR A 121 24.96 0.98 -5.21
C THR A 121 23.56 1.30 -4.70
N GLY A 122 22.83 0.31 -4.15
CA GLY A 122 21.44 0.46 -3.74
C GLY A 122 20.45 0.70 -4.90
N LEU A 123 20.88 0.55 -6.15
CA LEU A 123 20.00 0.44 -7.30
C LEU A 123 19.38 -0.96 -7.36
N ALA A 124 18.38 -1.16 -8.21
CA ALA A 124 17.84 -2.49 -8.38
C ALA A 124 18.95 -3.50 -8.78
N SER A 125 18.89 -4.71 -8.21
CA SER A 125 19.72 -5.81 -8.69
C SER A 125 19.33 -6.17 -10.14
N ARG A 126 20.20 -6.83 -10.89
CA ARG A 126 19.91 -7.25 -12.26
C ARG A 126 18.59 -8.03 -12.35
N SER A 127 18.39 -9.00 -11.46
CA SER A 127 17.18 -9.84 -11.46
C SER A 127 15.92 -9.02 -11.16
N ALA A 128 15.98 -8.12 -10.18
CA ALA A 128 14.86 -7.26 -9.83
C ALA A 128 14.54 -6.24 -10.93
N PHE A 129 15.56 -5.68 -11.58
CA PHE A 129 15.38 -4.78 -12.71
C PHE A 129 14.73 -5.51 -13.88
N ASP A 130 15.30 -6.63 -14.31
CA ASP A 130 14.80 -7.41 -15.46
C ASP A 130 13.36 -7.90 -15.22
N GLN A 131 13.02 -8.32 -13.99
CA GLN A 131 11.68 -8.73 -13.62
C GLN A 131 10.68 -7.56 -13.71
N ARG A 132 11.05 -6.38 -13.19
CA ARG A 132 10.17 -5.20 -13.26
C ARG A 132 9.96 -4.73 -14.69
N VAL A 133 11.02 -4.64 -15.48
CA VAL A 133 10.91 -4.26 -16.89
C VAL A 133 10.10 -5.29 -17.68
N ARG A 134 10.25 -6.58 -17.39
CA ARG A 134 9.45 -7.62 -18.05
C ARG A 134 7.97 -7.39 -17.85
N VAL A 135 7.57 -7.08 -16.63
CA VAL A 135 6.18 -6.79 -16.31
C VAL A 135 5.70 -5.51 -17.03
N GLU A 136 6.55 -4.50 -17.16
CA GLU A 136 6.23 -3.28 -17.90
C GLU A 136 6.06 -3.53 -19.41
N VAL A 137 6.91 -4.38 -19.99
CA VAL A 137 6.98 -4.64 -21.43
C VAL A 137 6.01 -5.74 -21.88
N GLU A 138 5.91 -6.85 -21.12
CA GLU A 138 5.13 -8.04 -21.50
C GLU A 138 3.69 -8.02 -20.97
N SER A 139 3.30 -7.07 -20.13
CA SER A 139 1.94 -6.99 -19.58
C SER A 139 0.91 -6.67 -20.67
N GLU A 140 -0.03 -7.58 -20.90
CA GLU A 140 -1.18 -7.37 -21.80
C GLU A 140 -2.01 -6.14 -21.44
N GLU A 141 -2.05 -5.76 -20.16
CA GLU A 141 -2.79 -4.59 -19.67
C GLU A 141 -2.29 -3.28 -20.27
N ARG A 142 -1.03 -3.23 -20.62
CA ARG A 142 -0.39 -1.98 -21.05
C ARG A 142 -0.31 -1.82 -22.54
N GLY A 143 -0.65 -2.87 -23.34
CA GLY A 143 -0.47 -2.88 -24.80
C GLY A 143 0.71 -2.00 -25.14
N ALA A 144 1.89 -2.57 -25.15
CA ALA A 144 3.21 -1.97 -25.25
C ALA A 144 3.23 -0.44 -25.31
N ALA A 145 3.13 0.22 -24.13
CA ALA A 145 3.55 1.61 -24.09
C ALA A 145 5.02 1.60 -24.47
N PRO A 146 5.43 2.27 -25.55
CA PRO A 146 6.82 2.27 -25.95
C PRO A 146 7.62 2.86 -24.80
N GLY A 147 8.35 2.00 -24.11
CA GLY A 147 9.34 2.39 -23.11
C GLY A 147 10.71 2.40 -23.75
N ILE A 148 11.60 3.14 -23.16
CA ILE A 148 12.99 3.20 -23.58
C ILE A 148 13.87 2.40 -22.61
N MET A 149 14.66 1.48 -23.16
CA MET A 149 15.79 0.86 -22.47
C MET A 149 17.06 1.63 -22.78
N MET A 150 17.75 2.06 -21.74
CA MET A 150 19.08 2.66 -21.85
C MET A 150 20.06 1.78 -21.08
N LEU A 151 21.10 1.31 -21.75
CA LEU A 151 22.25 0.65 -21.12
C LEU A 151 23.40 1.65 -21.04
N LEU A 152 24.03 1.73 -19.89
CA LEU A 152 25.14 2.65 -19.61
C LEU A 152 26.33 1.86 -19.09
N GLN A 153 27.52 2.12 -19.63
CA GLN A 153 28.76 1.45 -19.23
C GLN A 153 29.90 2.44 -19.06
N LEU A 154 30.71 2.20 -18.03
CA LEU A 154 31.98 2.89 -17.84
C LEU A 154 33.09 2.06 -18.50
N ALA A 155 33.70 2.58 -19.56
CA ALA A 155 34.87 1.97 -20.19
C ALA A 155 36.08 2.07 -19.24
N GLY A 156 37.00 1.12 -19.35
CA GLY A 156 38.25 1.14 -18.57
C GLY A 156 38.10 0.88 -17.06
N PHE A 157 36.88 0.57 -16.55
CA PHE A 157 36.66 0.36 -15.12
C PHE A 157 37.52 -0.76 -14.51
N ALA A 158 37.79 -1.84 -15.23
CA ALA A 158 38.67 -2.91 -14.76
C ALA A 158 40.12 -2.44 -14.55
N ASP A 159 40.62 -1.57 -15.43
CA ASP A 159 41.96 -0.97 -15.33
C ASP A 159 42.01 0.05 -14.20
N TYR A 160 40.97 0.85 -14.05
CA TYR A 160 40.80 1.76 -12.93
C TYR A 160 40.85 1.02 -11.58
N ASN A 161 40.06 -0.06 -11.43
CA ASN A 161 40.06 -0.87 -10.22
C ASN A 161 41.44 -1.51 -9.93
N ARG A 162 42.16 -1.95 -10.94
CA ARG A 162 43.53 -2.48 -10.78
C ARG A 162 44.52 -1.40 -10.35
N ARG A 163 44.37 -0.17 -10.87
CA ARG A 163 45.31 0.92 -10.63
C ARG A 163 45.08 1.61 -9.28
N PHE A 164 43.84 1.86 -8.91
CA PHE A 164 43.47 2.65 -7.75
C PHE A 164 42.89 1.84 -6.58
N GLY A 165 42.63 0.55 -6.81
CA GLY A 165 42.10 -0.36 -5.78
C GLY A 165 40.59 -0.32 -5.64
N ARG A 166 40.08 -1.30 -4.87
CA ARG A 166 38.66 -1.57 -4.74
C ARG A 166 37.87 -0.42 -4.10
N GLU A 167 38.43 0.24 -3.10
CA GLU A 167 37.72 1.31 -2.39
C GLU A 167 37.42 2.50 -3.28
N GLU A 168 38.38 2.89 -4.14
CA GLU A 168 38.18 3.96 -5.11
C GLU A 168 37.20 3.56 -6.23
N ALA A 169 37.29 2.31 -6.70
CA ALA A 169 36.35 1.76 -7.67
C ALA A 169 34.92 1.71 -7.11
N ASP A 170 34.74 1.36 -5.85
CA ASP A 170 33.45 1.35 -5.16
C ASP A 170 32.90 2.78 -5.00
N ARG A 171 33.74 3.79 -4.67
CA ARG A 171 33.35 5.21 -4.63
C ARG A 171 32.87 5.72 -5.98
N LEU A 172 33.58 5.36 -7.04
CA LEU A 172 33.22 5.69 -8.42
C LEU A 172 31.84 5.14 -8.77
N LEU A 173 31.59 3.85 -8.51
CA LEU A 173 30.28 3.22 -8.75
C LEU A 173 29.16 3.86 -7.93
N LEU A 174 29.43 4.27 -6.70
CA LEU A 174 28.46 5.00 -5.85
C LEU A 174 28.14 6.39 -6.42
N SER A 175 29.13 7.10 -6.96
CA SER A 175 28.92 8.40 -7.63
C SER A 175 28.01 8.26 -8.84
N VAL A 176 28.31 7.29 -9.72
CA VAL A 176 27.47 6.97 -10.89
C VAL A 176 26.04 6.61 -10.47
N ALA A 177 25.91 5.72 -9.49
CA ALA A 177 24.61 5.30 -9.01
C ALA A 177 23.78 6.47 -8.42
N ASN A 178 24.45 7.42 -7.75
CA ASN A 178 23.79 8.61 -7.24
C ASN A 178 23.31 9.52 -8.38
N ARG A 179 24.10 9.69 -9.44
CA ARG A 179 23.71 10.45 -10.62
C ARG A 179 22.53 9.80 -11.33
N ILE A 180 22.59 8.49 -11.56
CA ILE A 180 21.49 7.71 -12.14
C ILE A 180 20.23 7.84 -11.28
N ARG A 181 20.34 7.79 -9.95
CA ARG A 181 19.19 7.95 -9.03
C ARG A 181 18.57 9.35 -9.15
N GLN A 182 19.38 10.40 -9.26
CA GLN A 182 18.89 11.76 -9.50
C GLN A 182 18.18 11.87 -10.85
N PHE A 183 18.72 11.23 -11.87
CA PHE A 183 18.11 11.15 -13.19
C PHE A 183 16.75 10.45 -13.14
N VAL A 184 16.68 9.24 -12.58
CA VAL A 184 15.44 8.46 -12.45
C VAL A 184 14.37 9.21 -11.62
N ASN A 185 14.76 9.91 -10.57
CA ASN A 185 13.83 10.68 -9.75
C ASN A 185 13.17 11.87 -10.47
N ARG A 186 13.74 12.33 -11.59
CA ARG A 186 13.15 13.36 -12.46
C ARG A 186 12.17 12.78 -13.48
N HIS A 187 12.16 11.45 -13.67
CA HIS A 187 11.34 10.77 -14.67
C HIS A 187 10.39 9.78 -13.98
N SER A 188 9.11 10.11 -14.00
CA SER A 188 8.10 9.30 -13.31
C SER A 188 8.03 7.88 -13.87
N GLY A 189 7.97 6.89 -12.97
CA GLY A 189 7.92 5.49 -13.33
C GLY A 189 9.24 4.90 -13.84
N ALA A 190 10.31 5.70 -13.98
CA ALA A 190 11.61 5.21 -14.42
C ALA A 190 12.21 4.21 -13.43
N LEU A 191 12.87 3.20 -13.97
CA LEU A 191 13.55 2.14 -13.22
C LEU A 191 15.05 2.22 -13.52
N ALA A 192 15.89 1.97 -12.51
CA ALA A 192 17.32 1.81 -12.72
C ALA A 192 17.84 0.61 -11.96
N GLY A 193 18.80 -0.10 -12.57
CA GLY A 193 19.44 -1.26 -11.97
C GLY A 193 20.92 -1.33 -12.36
N ARG A 194 21.70 -1.97 -11.49
CA ARG A 194 23.08 -2.35 -11.82
C ARG A 194 23.08 -3.77 -12.36
N ARG A 195 23.64 -3.97 -13.54
CA ARG A 195 23.64 -5.27 -14.22
C ARG A 195 24.87 -6.11 -13.88
N ASN A 196 26.05 -5.56 -14.12
CA ASN A 196 27.30 -6.24 -13.86
C ASN A 196 28.47 -5.24 -13.85
N GLY A 197 29.43 -5.41 -12.94
CA GLY A 197 30.63 -4.55 -12.89
C GLY A 197 30.29 -3.06 -12.89
N ALA A 198 30.57 -2.36 -13.97
CA ALA A 198 30.28 -0.94 -14.19
C ALA A 198 29.20 -0.72 -15.28
N GLU A 199 28.31 -1.68 -15.45
CA GLU A 199 27.18 -1.63 -16.37
C GLU A 199 25.88 -1.38 -15.59
N PHE A 200 25.12 -0.38 -16.06
CA PHE A 200 23.83 0.02 -15.49
C PHE A 200 22.76 -0.03 -16.57
N ALA A 201 21.53 -0.25 -16.15
CA ALA A 201 20.37 -0.20 -17.03
C ALA A 201 19.33 0.77 -16.46
N ILE A 202 18.69 1.53 -17.34
CA ILE A 202 17.61 2.45 -17.04
C ILE A 202 16.45 2.14 -17.98
N TYR A 203 15.24 2.02 -17.44
CA TYR A 203 14.03 1.88 -18.23
C TYR A 203 13.14 3.08 -18.00
N LEU A 204 12.68 3.70 -19.09
CA LEU A 204 11.89 4.92 -19.10
C LEU A 204 10.53 4.62 -19.76
N PRO A 205 9.47 4.32 -18.97
CA PRO A 205 8.16 4.03 -19.53
C PRO A 205 7.58 5.27 -20.21
N GLY A 206 6.98 5.09 -21.39
CA GLY A 206 6.32 6.15 -22.14
C GLY A 206 7.23 7.28 -22.66
N ALA A 207 8.55 7.12 -22.59
CA ALA A 207 9.48 8.09 -23.16
C ALA A 207 9.53 7.95 -24.68
N SER A 208 9.62 9.09 -25.40
CA SER A 208 9.92 9.06 -26.82
C SER A 208 11.43 8.84 -27.05
N ARG A 209 11.77 8.29 -28.21
CA ARG A 209 13.17 8.12 -28.61
C ARG A 209 13.92 9.45 -28.60
N ALA A 210 13.34 10.50 -29.19
CA ALA A 210 13.97 11.82 -29.26
C ALA A 210 14.26 12.41 -27.88
N ASP A 211 13.32 12.28 -26.94
CA ASP A 211 13.54 12.70 -25.55
C ASP A 211 14.66 11.88 -24.90
N ALA A 212 14.66 10.56 -25.10
CA ALA A 212 15.65 9.67 -24.50
C ALA A 212 17.05 9.88 -25.05
N GLU A 213 17.19 10.22 -26.33
CA GLU A 213 18.48 10.60 -26.93
C GLU A 213 19.03 11.88 -26.28
N VAL A 214 18.20 12.90 -26.11
CA VAL A 214 18.58 14.14 -25.42
C VAL A 214 18.96 13.87 -23.96
N TRP A 215 18.14 13.11 -23.24
CA TRP A 215 18.41 12.79 -21.83
C TRP A 215 19.59 11.87 -21.63
N GLY A 216 19.80 10.92 -22.55
CA GLY A 216 20.93 10.02 -22.52
C GLY A 216 22.26 10.77 -22.78
N THR A 217 22.25 11.69 -23.73
CA THR A 217 23.39 12.56 -23.99
C THR A 217 23.70 13.46 -22.79
N ASP A 218 22.68 14.13 -22.23
CA ASP A 218 22.83 14.96 -21.02
C ASP A 218 23.36 14.15 -19.81
N LEU A 219 22.86 12.93 -19.62
CA LEU A 219 23.34 12.05 -18.54
C LEU A 219 24.80 11.64 -18.75
N VAL A 220 25.20 11.31 -19.99
CA VAL A 220 26.59 10.97 -20.35
C VAL A 220 27.50 12.17 -20.11
N GLU A 221 27.12 13.37 -20.57
CA GLU A 221 27.88 14.61 -20.36
C GLU A 221 28.01 14.95 -18.86
N GLN A 222 26.97 14.80 -18.08
CA GLN A 222 27.01 15.03 -16.62
C GLN A 222 27.94 14.05 -15.91
N LEU A 223 27.93 12.78 -16.31
CA LEU A 223 28.82 11.76 -15.76
C LEU A 223 30.26 12.02 -16.14
N ASP A 224 30.50 12.42 -17.39
CA ASP A 224 31.83 12.74 -17.89
C ASP A 224 32.41 13.97 -17.17
N ALA A 225 31.59 15.01 -16.95
CA ALA A 225 31.97 16.19 -16.18
C ALA A 225 32.27 15.87 -14.70
N ASP A 226 31.49 15.00 -14.07
CA ASP A 226 31.75 14.54 -12.71
C ASP A 226 33.09 13.82 -12.57
N TYR A 227 33.62 13.21 -13.66
CA TYR A 227 34.93 12.57 -13.68
C TYR A 227 36.06 13.53 -13.94
N ALA A 228 35.84 14.52 -14.79
CA ALA A 228 36.85 15.54 -15.08
C ALA A 228 37.19 16.40 -13.84
N ASP A 229 36.22 16.59 -12.94
CA ASP A 229 36.40 17.37 -11.72
C ASP A 229 37.08 16.58 -10.57
N GLN A 230 37.10 15.26 -10.67
CA GLN A 230 37.85 14.40 -9.75
C GLN A 230 39.30 14.41 -10.24
N ALA A 231 40.25 14.87 -9.41
CA ALA A 231 41.70 15.01 -9.73
C ALA A 231 42.42 13.70 -10.17
N MET A 232 41.71 12.80 -10.78
CA MET A 232 42.17 11.51 -11.32
C MET A 232 41.96 11.48 -12.83
N PRO A 233 43.03 11.30 -13.62
CA PRO A 233 42.91 11.14 -15.06
C PRO A 233 42.17 9.82 -15.35
N LEU A 234 40.89 9.90 -15.58
CA LEU A 234 40.10 8.81 -16.11
C LEU A 234 40.24 8.85 -17.64
N GLU A 235 41.00 7.91 -18.19
CA GLU A 235 40.88 7.50 -19.59
C GLU A 235 39.59 6.62 -19.74
N THR A 236 38.52 6.97 -19.02
CA THR A 236 37.28 6.18 -19.00
C THR A 236 36.21 6.99 -19.67
N ALA A 237 35.77 6.53 -20.83
CA ALA A 237 34.59 7.06 -21.49
C ALA A 237 33.30 6.48 -20.89
N VAL A 238 32.27 7.29 -20.85
CA VAL A 238 30.90 6.86 -20.50
C VAL A 238 30.13 6.61 -21.79
N HIS A 239 29.68 5.38 -21.99
CA HIS A 239 28.91 5.01 -23.16
C HIS A 239 27.50 4.67 -22.81
N ALA A 240 26.53 5.13 -23.58
CA ALA A 240 25.14 4.77 -23.45
C ALA A 240 24.54 4.25 -24.76
N GLY A 241 23.75 3.19 -24.66
CA GLY A 241 22.99 2.64 -25.78
C GLY A 241 21.53 2.65 -25.49
N ILE A 242 20.70 3.18 -26.38
CA ILE A 242 19.27 3.37 -26.23
C ILE A 242 18.51 2.49 -27.22
N ALA A 243 17.47 1.80 -26.76
CA ALA A 243 16.52 1.08 -27.59
C ALA A 243 15.10 1.33 -27.15
N GLN A 244 14.17 1.37 -28.10
CA GLN A 244 12.75 1.57 -27.87
C GLN A 244 12.01 0.25 -27.93
N ALA A 245 11.05 0.03 -27.01
CA ALA A 245 10.15 -1.12 -27.04
C ALA A 245 9.10 -0.94 -28.15
N GLY A 246 9.01 -1.90 -29.06
CA GLY A 246 7.92 -2.02 -30.03
C GLY A 246 6.78 -2.86 -29.49
N ASP A 247 5.68 -2.97 -30.24
CA ASP A 247 4.43 -3.63 -29.81
C ASP A 247 4.56 -5.14 -29.51
N ALA A 248 5.61 -5.80 -29.96
CA ALA A 248 5.86 -7.22 -29.77
C ALA A 248 7.26 -7.53 -29.20
N THR A 249 7.93 -6.54 -28.64
CA THR A 249 9.31 -6.69 -28.18
C THR A 249 9.38 -7.33 -26.80
N SER A 250 10.11 -8.42 -26.67
CA SER A 250 10.47 -9.00 -25.37
C SER A 250 11.57 -8.18 -24.69
N VAL A 251 11.68 -8.29 -23.37
CA VAL A 251 12.78 -7.66 -22.62
C VAL A 251 14.16 -8.09 -23.14
N ALA A 252 14.30 -9.34 -23.58
CA ALA A 252 15.55 -9.85 -24.10
C ALA A 252 15.93 -9.17 -25.44
N GLU A 253 14.97 -8.97 -26.33
CA GLU A 253 15.17 -8.27 -27.60
C GLU A 253 15.49 -6.79 -27.37
N LEU A 254 14.76 -6.14 -26.43
CA LEU A 254 14.97 -4.75 -26.05
C LEU A 254 16.38 -4.52 -25.47
N LEU A 255 16.82 -5.40 -24.59
CA LEU A 255 18.18 -5.38 -24.04
C LEU A 255 19.22 -5.63 -25.13
N SER A 256 18.96 -6.56 -26.05
CA SER A 256 19.87 -6.85 -27.17
C SER A 256 20.02 -5.65 -28.12
N ALA A 257 18.92 -4.95 -28.42
CA ALA A 257 18.94 -3.74 -29.24
C ALA A 257 19.71 -2.60 -28.55
N ALA A 258 19.47 -2.38 -27.24
CA ALA A 258 20.21 -1.38 -26.47
C ALA A 258 21.71 -1.72 -26.36
N ASP A 259 22.07 -3.00 -26.24
CA ASP A 259 23.45 -3.46 -26.23
C ASP A 259 24.12 -3.27 -27.59
N GLY A 260 23.39 -3.47 -28.69
CA GLY A 260 23.86 -3.13 -30.05
C GLY A 260 24.19 -1.65 -30.18
N ALA A 261 23.33 -0.76 -29.72
CA ALA A 261 23.55 0.69 -29.70
C ALA A 261 24.70 1.08 -28.76
N LEU A 262 24.82 0.42 -27.61
CA LEU A 262 25.95 0.63 -26.68
C LEU A 262 27.29 0.28 -27.33
N ARG A 263 27.37 -0.82 -28.09
CA ARG A 263 28.57 -1.16 -28.85
C ARG A 263 28.94 -0.11 -29.92
N GLN A 264 27.94 0.50 -30.56
CA GLN A 264 28.17 1.61 -31.48
C GLN A 264 28.75 2.84 -30.76
N ALA A 265 28.20 3.18 -29.58
CA ALA A 265 28.74 4.24 -28.75
C ALA A 265 30.19 3.96 -28.33
N GLN A 266 30.51 2.73 -27.95
CA GLN A 266 31.88 2.31 -27.58
C GLN A 266 32.87 2.41 -28.77
N ALA A 267 32.41 2.17 -30.00
CA ALA A 267 33.24 2.25 -31.19
C ALA A 267 33.68 3.68 -31.51
N SER A 268 33.02 4.72 -30.97
CA SER A 268 33.43 6.12 -31.14
C SER A 268 34.71 6.47 -30.34
N GLY A 269 35.01 5.73 -29.29
CA GLY A 269 36.17 5.94 -28.41
C GLY A 269 36.00 7.00 -27.36
N ASP A 270 35.20 8.03 -27.60
CA ASP A 270 34.83 9.10 -26.67
C ASP A 270 33.50 8.80 -25.96
N SER A 271 33.20 9.53 -24.87
CA SER A 271 31.91 9.46 -24.21
C SER A 271 30.77 9.77 -25.17
N ALA A 272 29.84 8.82 -25.36
CA ALA A 272 28.82 8.93 -26.39
C ALA A 272 27.51 8.19 -25.99
N CYS A 273 26.41 8.71 -26.53
CA CYS A 273 25.10 8.06 -26.46
C CYS A 273 24.61 7.74 -27.87
N HIS A 274 24.27 6.49 -28.14
CA HIS A 274 23.71 6.06 -29.42
C HIS A 274 22.36 5.38 -29.25
N ALA A 275 21.45 5.58 -30.22
CA ALA A 275 20.18 4.91 -30.26
C ALA A 275 20.14 3.87 -31.38
N ALA A 276 19.53 2.71 -31.10
CA ALA A 276 19.26 1.69 -32.09
C ALA A 276 18.36 2.21 -33.22
N ASP A 277 18.59 1.76 -34.46
CA ASP A 277 17.78 2.20 -35.60
C ASP A 277 16.31 1.85 -35.45
N PRO A 278 15.37 2.75 -35.80
CA PRO A 278 13.95 2.56 -35.57
C PRO A 278 13.33 1.55 -36.53
N GLY A 279 12.53 0.62 -35.96
CA GLY A 279 11.43 0.04 -36.72
C GLY A 279 10.26 1.03 -36.69
N GLN A 280 9.53 1.19 -37.78
CA GLN A 280 8.48 2.21 -38.06
C GLN A 280 7.72 2.73 -36.85
N GLU A 281 7.68 4.07 -36.66
CA GLU A 281 7.21 4.74 -35.46
C GLU A 281 6.00 5.64 -35.67
N ASN A 282 5.12 5.63 -34.65
CA ASN A 282 4.16 6.71 -34.37
C ASN A 282 4.42 7.23 -32.95
N HIS A 283 5.18 8.32 -32.80
CA HIS A 283 5.41 8.95 -31.49
C HIS A 283 5.15 10.44 -31.49
N HIS A 284 4.29 10.87 -30.56
CA HIS A 284 4.07 12.29 -30.27
C HIS A 284 5.29 12.89 -29.56
N SER A 285 5.75 14.06 -30.01
CA SER A 285 6.72 14.88 -29.28
C SER A 285 6.13 15.33 -27.91
N SER A 286 6.97 15.81 -27.00
CA SER A 286 6.51 16.34 -25.69
C SER A 286 5.45 17.45 -25.83
N ASP A 287 5.57 18.30 -26.84
CA ASP A 287 4.60 19.37 -27.11
C ASP A 287 3.27 18.80 -27.64
N ALA A 288 3.32 17.80 -28.51
CA ALA A 288 2.14 17.10 -29.00
C ALA A 288 1.42 16.38 -27.85
N TRP A 289 2.15 15.74 -26.92
CA TRP A 289 1.54 15.17 -25.72
C TRP A 289 0.89 16.21 -24.84
N ARG A 290 1.52 17.36 -24.62
CA ARG A 290 0.93 18.47 -23.87
C ARG A 290 -0.39 18.89 -24.48
N ASP A 291 -0.46 19.01 -25.80
CA ASP A 291 -1.67 19.41 -26.51
C ASP A 291 -2.76 18.34 -26.43
N VAL A 292 -2.43 17.08 -26.62
CA VAL A 292 -3.38 15.95 -26.52
C VAL A 292 -3.98 15.88 -25.11
N ILE A 293 -3.14 15.86 -24.07
CA ILE A 293 -3.58 15.75 -22.67
C ILE A 293 -4.40 16.99 -22.27
N SER A 294 -3.89 18.21 -22.56
CA SER A 294 -4.60 19.45 -22.22
C SER A 294 -5.94 19.57 -22.95
N ARG A 295 -6.02 19.08 -24.17
CA ARG A 295 -7.27 19.04 -24.94
C ARG A 295 -8.24 18.04 -24.32
N ALA A 296 -7.78 16.86 -23.97
CA ALA A 296 -8.60 15.84 -23.32
C ALA A 296 -9.19 16.33 -21.99
N VAL A 297 -8.37 16.98 -21.14
CA VAL A 297 -8.83 17.58 -19.88
C VAL A 297 -9.86 18.68 -20.12
N ARG A 298 -9.55 19.67 -21.00
CA ARG A 298 -10.43 20.82 -21.24
C ARG A 298 -11.77 20.44 -21.90
N ARG A 299 -11.80 19.40 -22.74
CA ARG A 299 -12.98 18.94 -23.45
C ARG A 299 -13.76 17.85 -22.73
N GLY A 300 -13.31 17.43 -21.53
CA GLY A 300 -13.92 16.33 -20.81
C GLY A 300 -13.76 14.96 -21.50
N GLN A 301 -12.71 14.80 -22.30
CA GLN A 301 -12.41 13.58 -23.07
C GLN A 301 -11.46 12.64 -22.30
N VAL A 302 -11.45 12.74 -20.99
CA VAL A 302 -10.87 11.73 -20.10
C VAL A 302 -12.00 10.75 -19.77
N HIS A 303 -11.86 9.50 -20.19
CA HIS A 303 -12.89 8.48 -20.04
C HIS A 303 -12.50 7.50 -18.95
N LEU A 304 -13.47 7.14 -18.10
CA LEU A 304 -13.27 6.15 -17.06
C LEU A 304 -13.43 4.73 -17.61
N TRP A 305 -12.56 3.88 -17.16
CA TRP A 305 -12.67 2.44 -17.31
C TRP A 305 -12.63 1.81 -15.92
N GLU A 306 -13.34 0.73 -15.74
CA GLU A 306 -13.44 0.03 -14.47
C GLU A 306 -12.90 -1.40 -14.58
N GLN A 307 -12.10 -1.81 -13.60
CA GLN A 307 -11.66 -3.19 -13.45
C GLN A 307 -12.12 -3.73 -12.10
N PRO A 308 -12.81 -4.87 -12.06
CA PRO A 308 -13.34 -5.42 -10.83
C PRO A 308 -12.24 -6.01 -9.93
N LEU A 309 -12.39 -5.82 -8.62
CA LEU A 309 -11.61 -6.46 -7.57
C LEU A 309 -12.54 -7.41 -6.80
N TYR A 310 -12.21 -8.69 -6.77
CA TYR A 310 -13.00 -9.73 -6.12
C TYR A 310 -12.37 -10.21 -4.83
N GLY A 311 -13.21 -10.53 -3.83
CA GLY A 311 -12.80 -11.29 -2.65
C GLY A 311 -12.72 -12.79 -2.95
N PRO A 312 -12.05 -13.59 -2.09
CA PRO A 312 -11.82 -15.02 -2.32
C PRO A 312 -13.11 -15.86 -2.43
N ARG A 313 -14.22 -15.39 -1.89
CA ARG A 313 -15.51 -16.10 -1.85
C ARG A 313 -16.65 -15.29 -2.43
N ASP A 314 -16.36 -14.09 -2.90
CA ASP A 314 -17.39 -13.16 -3.34
C ASP A 314 -17.74 -13.42 -4.82
N LYS A 315 -19.03 -13.40 -5.13
CA LYS A 315 -19.53 -13.47 -6.51
C LYS A 315 -19.61 -12.10 -7.17
N GLU A 316 -19.68 -11.05 -6.34
CA GLU A 316 -19.74 -9.66 -6.77
C GLU A 316 -18.44 -8.94 -6.41
N PRO A 317 -18.02 -7.95 -7.20
CA PRO A 317 -16.82 -7.19 -6.91
C PRO A 317 -16.93 -6.43 -5.58
N LEU A 318 -15.87 -6.48 -4.78
CA LEU A 318 -15.73 -5.65 -3.57
C LEU A 318 -15.61 -4.16 -3.91
N CYS A 319 -14.91 -3.87 -4.98
CA CYS A 319 -14.79 -2.53 -5.55
C CYS A 319 -14.34 -2.62 -7.01
N TYR A 320 -14.39 -1.50 -7.71
CA TYR A 320 -13.85 -1.36 -9.05
C TYR A 320 -12.68 -0.38 -9.03
N GLN A 321 -11.53 -0.79 -9.56
CA GLN A 321 -10.42 0.12 -9.83
C GLN A 321 -10.77 0.98 -11.04
N VAL A 322 -10.75 2.29 -10.85
CA VAL A 322 -10.94 3.24 -11.92
C VAL A 322 -9.62 3.50 -12.63
N MET A 323 -9.63 3.40 -13.93
CA MET A 323 -8.54 3.71 -14.84
C MET A 323 -8.97 4.79 -15.81
N SER A 324 -8.04 5.66 -16.21
CA SER A 324 -8.30 6.69 -17.21
C SER A 324 -7.87 6.24 -18.61
N ARG A 325 -8.59 6.68 -19.60
CA ARG A 325 -8.17 6.66 -21.01
C ARG A 325 -8.48 7.99 -21.64
N ILE A 326 -7.62 8.42 -22.55
CA ILE A 326 -7.87 9.59 -23.39
C ILE A 326 -7.97 9.12 -24.85
N ARG A 327 -8.53 9.96 -25.70
CA ARG A 327 -8.62 9.66 -27.12
C ARG A 327 -7.73 10.62 -27.90
N ASP A 328 -6.90 10.06 -28.76
CA ASP A 328 -6.12 10.80 -29.75
C ASP A 328 -6.57 10.45 -31.19
N GLU A 329 -5.81 10.88 -32.18
CA GLU A 329 -6.11 10.62 -33.60
C GLU A 329 -5.94 9.14 -33.97
N SER A 330 -5.13 8.39 -33.23
CA SER A 330 -4.88 6.94 -33.43
C SER A 330 -5.87 6.05 -32.67
N GLY A 331 -6.66 6.60 -31.74
CA GLY A 331 -7.66 5.87 -30.98
C GLY A 331 -7.57 6.06 -29.46
N TRP A 332 -7.81 4.98 -28.71
CA TRP A 332 -7.77 4.98 -27.24
C TRP A 332 -6.36 4.86 -26.69
N VAL A 333 -5.92 5.88 -25.95
CA VAL A 333 -4.64 5.87 -25.24
C VAL A 333 -4.85 5.50 -23.79
N ARG A 334 -4.15 4.47 -23.32
CA ARG A 334 -4.24 3.94 -21.95
C ARG A 334 -3.45 4.80 -20.96
N ALA A 335 -3.86 4.74 -19.69
CA ALA A 335 -3.19 5.45 -18.58
C ALA A 335 -1.68 5.18 -18.51
N GLY A 336 -1.26 3.94 -18.69
CA GLY A 336 0.17 3.56 -18.68
C GLY A 336 1.04 4.31 -19.69
N ILE A 337 0.44 4.86 -20.76
CA ILE A 337 1.12 5.65 -21.78
C ILE A 337 1.12 7.13 -21.43
N PHE A 338 -0.05 7.72 -21.15
CA PHE A 338 -0.14 9.17 -21.03
C PHE A 338 0.07 9.70 -19.60
N VAL A 339 -0.15 8.88 -18.54
CA VAL A 339 0.02 9.33 -17.15
C VAL A 339 1.46 9.71 -16.84
N PRO A 340 2.51 8.92 -17.22
CA PRO A 340 3.89 9.33 -17.03
C PRO A 340 4.21 10.66 -17.74
N MET A 341 3.61 10.88 -18.93
CA MET A 341 3.76 12.13 -19.67
C MET A 341 3.02 13.29 -18.98
N ALA A 342 1.82 13.03 -18.45
CA ALA A 342 1.06 14.02 -17.69
C ALA A 342 1.79 14.45 -16.42
N GLU A 343 2.41 13.52 -15.70
CA GLU A 343 3.23 13.83 -14.52
C GLU A 343 4.44 14.69 -14.90
N ARG A 344 5.18 14.31 -15.94
CA ARG A 344 6.32 15.09 -16.44
C ARG A 344 5.93 16.50 -16.90
N LEU A 345 4.77 16.64 -17.55
CA LEU A 345 4.26 17.92 -18.05
C LEU A 345 3.53 18.76 -16.99
N GLY A 346 3.39 18.24 -15.75
CA GLY A 346 2.68 18.90 -14.67
C GLY A 346 1.15 18.94 -14.83
N LEU A 347 0.58 18.03 -15.62
CA LEU A 347 -0.84 17.97 -15.95
C LEU A 347 -1.61 16.90 -15.16
N ILE A 348 -0.93 16.11 -14.32
CA ILE A 348 -1.55 14.99 -13.62
C ILE A 348 -2.62 15.43 -12.62
N ALA A 349 -2.42 16.57 -11.95
CA ALA A 349 -3.40 17.10 -11.01
C ALA A 349 -4.74 17.44 -11.68
N ASP A 350 -4.72 17.90 -12.94
CA ASP A 350 -5.93 18.20 -13.70
C ASP A 350 -6.66 16.91 -14.10
N ILE A 351 -5.93 15.87 -14.48
CA ILE A 351 -6.49 14.55 -14.77
C ILE A 351 -7.13 13.95 -13.52
N ASP A 352 -6.43 13.98 -12.39
CA ASP A 352 -6.93 13.42 -11.13
C ASP A 352 -8.22 14.14 -10.67
N ARG A 353 -8.31 15.48 -10.86
CA ARG A 353 -9.56 16.23 -10.59
C ARG A 353 -10.72 15.72 -11.44
N VAL A 354 -10.49 15.55 -12.74
CA VAL A 354 -11.52 15.06 -13.66
C VAL A 354 -11.95 13.65 -13.27
N MET A 355 -10.99 12.75 -13.01
CA MET A 355 -11.28 11.37 -12.63
C MET A 355 -12.09 11.26 -11.32
N ILE A 356 -11.73 12.04 -10.31
CA ILE A 356 -12.46 12.05 -9.03
C ILE A 356 -13.88 12.59 -9.23
N GLY A 357 -14.03 13.68 -9.98
CA GLY A 357 -15.35 14.25 -10.28
C GLY A 357 -16.26 13.23 -10.98
N GLN A 358 -15.77 12.61 -12.04
CA GLN A 358 -16.51 11.58 -12.77
C GLN A 358 -16.81 10.33 -11.92
N ALA A 359 -15.84 9.87 -11.11
CA ALA A 359 -16.05 8.74 -10.21
C ALA A 359 -17.14 9.03 -9.16
N LEU A 360 -17.18 10.24 -8.61
CA LEU A 360 -18.25 10.64 -7.69
C LEU A 360 -19.61 10.73 -8.38
N GLU A 361 -19.68 11.25 -9.62
CA GLU A 361 -20.90 11.24 -10.44
C GLU A 361 -21.41 9.81 -10.67
N GLN A 362 -20.51 8.87 -11.01
CA GLN A 362 -20.86 7.45 -11.18
C GLN A 362 -21.40 6.84 -9.88
N LEU A 363 -20.79 7.14 -8.74
CA LEU A 363 -21.27 6.65 -7.45
C LEU A 363 -22.64 7.17 -7.03
N VAL A 364 -23.07 8.32 -7.58
CA VAL A 364 -24.45 8.80 -7.41
C VAL A 364 -25.43 7.94 -8.20
N HIS A 365 -25.07 7.56 -9.43
CA HIS A 365 -25.93 6.76 -10.32
C HIS A 365 -25.98 5.27 -9.91
N TYR A 366 -24.88 4.75 -9.34
CA TYR A 366 -24.75 3.34 -8.94
C TYR A 366 -24.53 3.24 -7.41
N PRO A 367 -25.62 3.23 -6.60
CA PRO A 367 -25.53 3.31 -5.13
C PRO A 367 -24.82 2.10 -4.48
N ASP A 368 -24.79 0.95 -5.13
CA ASP A 368 -24.21 -0.28 -4.60
C ASP A 368 -22.73 -0.45 -4.96
N ARG A 369 -22.18 0.45 -5.81
CA ARG A 369 -20.78 0.36 -6.21
C ARG A 369 -19.82 1.08 -5.25
N THR A 370 -18.62 0.56 -5.20
CA THR A 370 -17.45 1.20 -4.57
C THR A 370 -16.38 1.37 -5.65
N LEU A 371 -15.81 2.56 -5.75
CA LEU A 371 -14.77 2.88 -6.74
C LEU A 371 -13.45 3.21 -6.05
N ALA A 372 -12.35 2.74 -6.60
CA ALA A 372 -11.00 3.06 -6.16
C ALA A 372 -10.29 3.92 -7.23
N VAL A 373 -9.81 5.09 -6.83
CA VAL A 373 -9.08 6.04 -7.70
C VAL A 373 -7.68 6.24 -7.15
N SER A 374 -6.66 5.97 -7.96
CA SER A 374 -5.26 6.21 -7.60
C SER A 374 -4.84 7.61 -7.98
N LEU A 375 -4.12 8.31 -7.08
CA LEU A 375 -3.62 9.67 -7.28
C LEU A 375 -2.17 9.67 -7.75
N GLY A 376 -1.86 10.58 -8.65
CA GLY A 376 -0.49 10.86 -9.07
C GLY A 376 0.36 11.44 -7.93
N SER A 377 1.67 11.23 -7.99
CA SER A 377 2.62 11.69 -6.96
C SER A 377 2.62 13.21 -6.83
N ALA A 378 2.65 13.92 -7.95
CA ALA A 378 2.61 15.39 -7.98
C ALA A 378 1.29 15.96 -7.44
N SER A 379 0.16 15.29 -7.67
CA SER A 379 -1.14 15.68 -7.10
C SER A 379 -1.14 15.61 -5.59
N VAL A 380 -0.56 14.54 -5.03
CA VAL A 380 -0.43 14.38 -3.57
C VAL A 380 0.51 15.43 -2.97
N ALA A 381 1.56 15.81 -3.66
CA ALA A 381 2.50 16.85 -3.23
C ALA A 381 1.88 18.26 -3.28
N ASP A 382 0.97 18.52 -4.21
CA ASP A 382 0.33 19.82 -4.40
C ASP A 382 -0.67 20.15 -3.28
N SER A 383 -0.42 21.24 -2.55
CA SER A 383 -1.26 21.68 -1.44
C SER A 383 -2.65 22.16 -1.89
N ASP A 384 -2.75 22.75 -3.06
CA ASP A 384 -3.99 23.30 -3.58
C ASP A 384 -4.88 22.19 -4.14
N PHE A 385 -4.27 21.19 -4.80
CA PHE A 385 -4.98 19.97 -5.16
C PHE A 385 -5.57 19.28 -3.93
N ARG A 386 -4.78 19.09 -2.85
CA ARG A 386 -5.29 18.45 -1.62
C ARG A 386 -6.46 19.19 -1.00
N LYS A 387 -6.41 20.53 -0.96
CA LYS A 387 -7.54 21.35 -0.46
C LYS A 387 -8.78 21.19 -1.34
N GLN A 388 -8.60 21.25 -2.66
CA GLN A 388 -9.70 21.08 -3.61
C GLN A 388 -10.33 19.69 -3.50
N LEU A 389 -9.51 18.64 -3.39
CA LEU A 389 -9.97 17.28 -3.15
C LEU A 389 -10.84 17.17 -1.89
N GLU A 390 -10.40 17.79 -0.78
CA GLU A 390 -11.18 17.81 0.46
C GLU A 390 -12.53 18.48 0.28
N ILE A 391 -12.60 19.62 -0.41
CA ILE A 391 -13.83 20.35 -0.70
C ILE A 391 -14.77 19.46 -1.55
N THR A 392 -14.27 18.92 -2.65
CA THR A 392 -15.05 18.06 -3.56
C THR A 392 -15.64 16.84 -2.82
N LEU A 393 -14.83 16.19 -1.94
CA LEU A 393 -15.30 15.06 -1.15
C LEU A 393 -16.31 15.48 -0.05
N GLN A 394 -16.20 16.69 0.50
CA GLN A 394 -17.18 17.22 1.45
C GLN A 394 -18.52 17.46 0.77
N GLU A 395 -18.52 18.08 -0.41
CA GLU A 395 -19.71 18.34 -1.22
C GLU A 395 -20.42 17.05 -1.67
N ALA A 396 -19.66 15.96 -1.89
CA ALA A 396 -20.21 14.66 -2.25
C ALA A 396 -21.03 13.97 -1.13
N GLY A 397 -21.08 14.53 0.08
CA GLY A 397 -21.89 13.98 1.18
C GLY A 397 -21.50 12.54 1.54
N ASP A 398 -22.50 11.65 1.71
CA ASP A 398 -22.24 10.24 2.07
C ASP A 398 -21.64 9.40 0.94
N VAL A 399 -21.76 9.84 -0.31
CA VAL A 399 -21.17 9.18 -1.49
C VAL A 399 -19.66 9.00 -1.32
N ARG A 400 -18.98 9.97 -0.69
CA ARG A 400 -17.52 9.90 -0.43
C ARG A 400 -17.05 8.66 0.31
N ARG A 401 -17.93 7.97 1.06
CA ARG A 401 -17.55 6.74 1.79
C ARG A 401 -17.33 5.54 0.87
N ARG A 402 -17.83 5.65 -0.36
CA ARG A 402 -17.74 4.61 -1.39
C ARG A 402 -16.63 4.88 -2.43
N ILE A 403 -15.93 6.01 -2.33
CA ILE A 403 -14.72 6.23 -3.09
C ILE A 403 -13.49 5.91 -2.24
N TRP A 404 -12.60 5.10 -2.75
CA TRP A 404 -11.33 4.76 -2.13
C TRP A 404 -10.21 5.52 -2.83
N ILE A 405 -9.29 6.07 -2.07
CA ILE A 405 -8.16 6.85 -2.62
C ILE A 405 -6.89 6.01 -2.53
N GLY A 406 -6.32 5.68 -3.69
CA GLY A 406 -5.05 4.97 -3.83
C GLY A 406 -3.87 5.94 -3.83
N ILE A 407 -2.82 5.60 -3.08
CA ILE A 407 -1.55 6.34 -3.05
C ILE A 407 -0.41 5.33 -3.19
N SER A 408 0.45 5.51 -4.18
CA SER A 408 1.55 4.57 -4.42
C SER A 408 2.56 4.56 -3.26
N GLU A 409 3.17 3.41 -3.00
CA GLU A 409 4.22 3.29 -1.98
C GLU A 409 5.38 4.25 -2.26
N GLN A 410 5.72 4.47 -3.52
CA GLN A 410 6.74 5.42 -3.94
C GLN A 410 6.39 6.87 -3.55
N THR A 411 5.12 7.28 -3.73
CA THR A 411 4.63 8.59 -3.28
C THR A 411 4.75 8.74 -1.76
N ILE A 412 4.45 7.68 -1.00
CA ILE A 412 4.64 7.67 0.46
C ILE A 412 6.11 7.87 0.83
N HIS A 413 7.03 7.29 0.06
CA HIS A 413 8.48 7.46 0.27
C HIS A 413 8.91 8.92 0.11
N HIS A 414 8.54 9.54 -1.01
CA HIS A 414 8.98 10.89 -1.36
C HIS A 414 8.23 11.99 -0.60
N HIS A 415 6.92 11.81 -0.33
CA HIS A 415 6.03 12.83 0.23
C HIS A 415 5.37 12.40 1.54
N ARG A 416 6.12 11.73 2.42
CA ARG A 416 5.61 11.10 3.66
C ARG A 416 4.79 12.05 4.54
N ARG A 417 5.20 13.33 4.64
CA ARG A 417 4.49 14.34 5.43
C ARG A 417 3.13 14.67 4.83
N ASP A 418 3.09 14.91 3.53
CA ASP A 418 1.88 15.30 2.80
C ASP A 418 0.87 14.17 2.75
N VAL A 419 1.34 12.95 2.44
CA VAL A 419 0.53 11.72 2.52
C VAL A 419 -0.05 11.54 3.92
N GLY A 420 0.77 11.74 4.97
CA GLY A 420 0.31 11.62 6.35
C GLY A 420 -0.78 12.62 6.74
N LEU A 421 -0.70 13.85 6.24
CA LEU A 421 -1.72 14.87 6.43
C LEU A 421 -3.00 14.50 5.68
N LEU A 422 -2.88 14.15 4.40
CA LEU A 422 -3.99 13.77 3.53
C LEU A 422 -4.73 12.55 4.09
N ALA A 423 -4.03 11.45 4.38
CA ALA A 423 -4.62 10.22 4.89
C ALA A 423 -5.40 10.43 6.21
N LYS A 424 -4.87 11.26 7.12
CA LYS A 424 -5.57 11.60 8.38
C LYS A 424 -6.86 12.39 8.13
N ARG A 425 -6.87 13.32 7.16
CA ARG A 425 -8.04 14.10 6.79
C ARG A 425 -9.10 13.25 6.11
N LEU A 426 -8.70 12.46 5.12
CA LEU A 426 -9.60 11.52 4.42
C LEU A 426 -10.25 10.53 5.40
N ARG A 427 -9.48 9.97 6.34
CA ARG A 427 -10.03 9.10 7.38
C ARG A 427 -11.10 9.78 8.24
N ARG A 428 -10.90 11.05 8.64
CA ARG A 428 -11.91 11.82 9.40
C ARG A 428 -13.19 12.02 8.61
N MET A 429 -13.09 12.10 7.29
CA MET A 429 -14.24 12.22 6.37
C MET A 429 -14.88 10.86 6.06
N GLY A 430 -14.33 9.76 6.54
CA GLY A 430 -14.80 8.40 6.26
C GLY A 430 -14.40 7.89 4.88
N VAL A 431 -13.41 8.51 4.22
CA VAL A 431 -12.88 8.09 2.91
C VAL A 431 -11.73 7.10 3.15
N PRO A 432 -11.83 5.85 2.66
CA PRO A 432 -10.77 4.87 2.75
C PRO A 432 -9.55 5.25 1.93
N VAL A 433 -8.35 5.05 2.49
CA VAL A 433 -7.08 5.24 1.79
C VAL A 433 -6.36 3.92 1.68
N ILE A 434 -5.91 3.57 0.48
CA ILE A 434 -5.20 2.35 0.17
C ILE A 434 -3.78 2.65 -0.33
N VAL A 435 -2.85 1.75 -0.03
CA VAL A 435 -1.48 1.84 -0.54
C VAL A 435 -1.39 1.03 -1.82
N ASP A 436 -1.03 1.68 -2.91
CA ASP A 436 -0.85 1.05 -4.22
C ASP A 436 0.60 0.67 -4.48
N HIS A 437 0.80 -0.33 -5.35
CA HIS A 437 2.12 -0.84 -5.75
C HIS A 437 3.00 -1.19 -4.55
N PHE A 438 2.37 -1.84 -3.55
CA PHE A 438 3.08 -2.23 -2.34
C PHE A 438 4.13 -3.29 -2.64
N GLY A 439 5.34 -3.04 -2.19
CA GLY A 439 6.47 -3.91 -2.43
C GLY A 439 7.57 -3.28 -3.28
N VAL A 440 7.26 -2.29 -4.10
CA VAL A 440 8.19 -1.72 -5.10
C VAL A 440 8.89 -0.45 -4.60
N GLY A 441 8.29 0.28 -3.65
CA GLY A 441 8.78 1.60 -3.21
C GLY A 441 9.99 1.60 -2.27
N GLY A 442 10.53 0.44 -1.86
CA GLY A 442 11.71 0.39 -0.98
C GLY A 442 11.48 0.92 0.45
N VAL A 443 10.24 1.17 0.86
CA VAL A 443 9.91 1.83 2.13
C VAL A 443 9.84 0.82 3.27
N PRO A 444 10.41 1.11 4.46
CA PRO A 444 10.24 0.26 5.63
C PRO A 444 8.77 0.12 6.03
N PHE A 445 8.33 -1.08 6.41
CA PHE A 445 6.96 -1.35 6.90
C PHE A 445 6.49 -0.46 8.06
N SER A 446 7.42 0.27 8.68
CA SER A 446 7.14 1.15 9.83
C SER A 446 6.09 2.23 9.53
N TYR A 447 5.90 2.63 8.27
CA TYR A 447 4.89 3.64 7.94
C TYR A 447 3.46 3.12 8.10
N LEU A 448 3.22 1.82 7.87
CA LEU A 448 1.93 1.17 8.15
C LEU A 448 1.53 1.27 9.63
N ARG A 449 2.49 1.44 10.52
CA ARG A 449 2.23 1.65 11.94
C ARG A 449 1.69 3.04 12.25
N ASN A 450 2.10 4.04 11.48
CA ASN A 450 1.90 5.45 11.80
C ASN A 450 0.84 6.13 10.94
N LEU A 451 0.46 5.52 9.82
CA LEU A 451 -0.49 6.07 8.86
C LEU A 451 -1.79 5.24 8.82
N PRO A 452 -2.93 5.89 8.70
CA PRO A 452 -4.24 5.24 8.83
C PRO A 452 -4.74 4.67 7.50
N PHE A 453 -4.00 3.73 6.91
CA PHE A 453 -4.43 3.02 5.72
C PHE A 453 -5.42 1.90 6.06
N GLN A 454 -6.41 1.66 5.19
CA GLN A 454 -7.40 0.60 5.32
C GLN A 454 -7.02 -0.66 4.56
N ALA A 455 -6.27 -0.51 3.47
CA ALA A 455 -5.79 -1.64 2.69
C ALA A 455 -4.44 -1.34 2.04
N LEU A 456 -3.78 -2.37 1.56
CA LEU A 456 -2.66 -2.29 0.66
C LEU A 456 -2.89 -3.22 -0.53
N ARG A 457 -2.38 -2.82 -1.69
CA ARG A 457 -2.38 -3.63 -2.91
C ARG A 457 -0.97 -4.02 -3.26
N ILE A 458 -0.71 -5.32 -3.19
CA ILE A 458 0.59 -5.89 -3.55
C ILE A 458 0.80 -5.71 -5.05
N ASP A 459 1.99 -5.24 -5.40
CA ASP A 459 2.36 -5.03 -6.80
C ASP A 459 2.39 -6.35 -7.57
N HIS A 460 1.99 -6.29 -8.85
CA HIS A 460 1.90 -7.44 -9.74
C HIS A 460 3.24 -8.19 -9.92
N SER A 461 4.38 -7.52 -9.74
CA SER A 461 5.70 -8.17 -9.81
C SER A 461 5.90 -9.28 -8.78
N TYR A 462 5.19 -9.24 -7.65
CA TYR A 462 5.18 -10.30 -6.64
C TYR A 462 4.07 -11.33 -6.88
N VAL A 463 3.03 -10.95 -7.63
CA VAL A 463 1.87 -11.79 -7.93
C VAL A 463 2.14 -12.72 -9.11
N HIS A 464 2.87 -12.21 -10.12
CA HIS A 464 3.23 -12.98 -11.31
C HIS A 464 3.98 -14.27 -10.93
N ARG A 465 3.44 -15.41 -11.37
CA ARG A 465 3.93 -16.76 -11.06
C ARG A 465 4.11 -17.07 -9.57
N VAL A 466 3.29 -16.49 -8.72
CA VAL A 466 3.31 -16.75 -7.26
C VAL A 466 3.08 -18.24 -6.93
N ASP A 467 2.39 -18.97 -7.82
CA ASP A 467 2.18 -20.42 -7.74
C ASP A 467 3.47 -21.24 -7.84
N SER A 468 4.50 -20.73 -8.50
CA SER A 468 5.78 -21.41 -8.74
C SER A 468 6.99 -20.79 -8.02
N HIS A 469 6.88 -19.53 -7.53
CA HIS A 469 7.98 -18.81 -6.85
C HIS A 469 7.80 -18.80 -5.33
N GLU A 470 8.60 -19.61 -4.61
CA GLU A 470 8.52 -19.69 -3.15
C GLU A 470 8.82 -18.38 -2.44
N GLU A 471 9.75 -17.57 -2.96
CA GLU A 471 10.12 -16.27 -2.40
C GLU A 471 8.95 -15.29 -2.44
N ASN A 472 8.21 -15.25 -3.55
CA ASN A 472 7.02 -14.43 -3.71
C ASN A 472 5.90 -14.88 -2.76
N ARG A 473 5.69 -16.21 -2.62
CA ARG A 473 4.73 -16.78 -1.65
C ARG A 473 5.06 -16.36 -0.23
N PHE A 474 6.32 -16.56 0.19
CA PHE A 474 6.78 -16.18 1.53
C PHE A 474 6.62 -14.68 1.79
N TYR A 475 6.96 -13.85 0.80
CA TYR A 475 6.78 -12.40 0.89
C TYR A 475 5.32 -12.03 1.10
N ILE A 476 4.42 -12.51 0.23
CA ILE A 476 2.99 -12.22 0.28
C ILE A 476 2.36 -12.71 1.60
N GLU A 477 2.67 -13.93 2.04
CA GLU A 477 2.18 -14.48 3.30
C GLU A 477 2.60 -13.63 4.49
N SER A 478 3.86 -13.23 4.51
CA SER A 478 4.43 -12.41 5.57
C SER A 478 3.83 -11.00 5.62
N VAL A 479 3.66 -10.36 4.44
CA VAL A 479 2.99 -9.06 4.31
C VAL A 479 1.55 -9.15 4.80
N THR A 480 0.83 -10.19 4.37
CA THR A 480 -0.56 -10.43 4.75
C THR A 480 -0.69 -10.57 6.27
N GLY A 481 0.19 -11.39 6.87
CA GLY A 481 0.21 -11.55 8.33
C GLY A 481 0.44 -10.25 9.09
N ILE A 482 1.40 -9.43 8.63
CA ILE A 482 1.71 -8.13 9.25
C ILE A 482 0.56 -7.13 9.05
N ALA A 483 -0.02 -7.04 7.86
CA ALA A 483 -1.12 -6.14 7.57
C ALA A 483 -2.36 -6.49 8.40
N HIS A 484 -2.75 -7.77 8.43
CA HIS A 484 -3.89 -8.25 9.20
C HIS A 484 -3.72 -8.03 10.71
N SER A 485 -2.48 -8.13 11.25
CA SER A 485 -2.23 -7.78 12.65
C SER A 485 -2.56 -6.33 13.00
N ARG A 486 -2.79 -5.50 12.00
CA ARG A 486 -3.11 -4.07 12.13
C ARG A 486 -4.51 -3.71 11.64
N GLY A 487 -5.29 -4.71 11.26
CA GLY A 487 -6.62 -4.53 10.66
C GLY A 487 -6.56 -3.89 9.27
N VAL A 488 -5.43 -4.02 8.55
CA VAL A 488 -5.25 -3.55 7.18
C VAL A 488 -5.52 -4.71 6.23
N LYS A 489 -6.40 -4.53 5.28
CA LYS A 489 -6.70 -5.52 4.25
C LYS A 489 -5.56 -5.62 3.23
N VAL A 490 -5.42 -6.79 2.61
CA VAL A 490 -4.40 -7.05 1.60
C VAL A 490 -5.05 -7.51 0.31
N PHE A 491 -4.80 -6.77 -0.75
CA PHE A 491 -5.24 -7.09 -2.10
C PHE A 491 -4.03 -7.37 -3.00
N ALA A 492 -4.24 -8.08 -4.09
CA ALA A 492 -3.24 -8.32 -5.12
C ALA A 492 -3.68 -7.69 -6.45
N THR A 493 -2.71 -7.25 -7.26
CA THR A 493 -2.95 -6.73 -8.60
C THR A 493 -2.27 -7.59 -9.66
N GLY A 494 -2.87 -7.68 -10.87
CA GLY A 494 -2.26 -8.37 -12.00
C GLY A 494 -2.35 -9.89 -11.94
N VAL A 495 -3.45 -10.45 -11.43
CA VAL A 495 -3.68 -11.90 -11.47
C VAL A 495 -4.03 -12.32 -12.89
N GLU A 496 -3.20 -13.16 -13.52
CA GLU A 496 -3.35 -13.59 -14.92
C GLU A 496 -3.85 -15.03 -15.04
N THR A 497 -3.63 -15.87 -14.03
CA THR A 497 -3.96 -17.29 -14.09
C THR A 497 -4.80 -17.77 -12.90
N ALA A 498 -5.54 -18.88 -13.10
CA ALA A 498 -6.29 -19.55 -12.04
C ALA A 498 -5.36 -20.09 -10.92
N ALA A 499 -4.15 -20.53 -11.27
CA ALA A 499 -3.18 -21.05 -10.31
C ALA A 499 -2.67 -19.94 -9.36
N GLU A 500 -2.36 -18.76 -9.91
CA GLU A 500 -2.03 -17.57 -9.10
C GLU A 500 -3.16 -17.23 -8.15
N TRP A 501 -4.41 -17.15 -8.67
CA TRP A 501 -5.58 -16.83 -7.84
C TRP A 501 -5.78 -17.82 -6.69
N GLN A 502 -5.72 -19.12 -6.97
CA GLN A 502 -5.84 -20.15 -5.94
C GLN A 502 -4.75 -20.03 -4.88
N THR A 503 -3.51 -19.79 -5.31
CA THR A 503 -2.38 -19.58 -4.39
C THR A 503 -2.62 -18.37 -3.49
N LEU A 504 -3.01 -17.23 -4.05
CA LEU A 504 -3.32 -16.02 -3.28
C LEU A 504 -4.45 -16.23 -2.26
N CYS A 505 -5.49 -16.98 -2.63
CA CYS A 505 -6.56 -17.36 -1.70
C CYS A 505 -6.03 -18.20 -0.53
N THR A 506 -5.12 -19.15 -0.78
CA THR A 506 -4.51 -19.97 0.30
C THR A 506 -3.59 -19.17 1.20
N LEU A 507 -2.94 -18.12 0.68
CA LEU A 507 -2.10 -17.20 1.44
C LEU A 507 -2.93 -16.19 2.28
N GLY A 508 -4.25 -16.24 2.19
CA GLY A 508 -5.18 -15.49 3.04
C GLY A 508 -5.37 -14.03 2.64
N LEU A 509 -5.22 -13.67 1.37
CA LEU A 509 -5.53 -12.33 0.88
C LEU A 509 -7.02 -12.03 0.97
N ASP A 510 -7.35 -10.74 1.13
CA ASP A 510 -8.74 -10.26 1.20
C ASP A 510 -9.38 -10.08 -0.18
N GLY A 511 -8.59 -10.09 -1.25
CA GLY A 511 -9.08 -10.02 -2.63
C GLY A 511 -7.97 -9.75 -3.64
N ALA A 512 -8.35 -9.75 -4.91
CA ALA A 512 -7.44 -9.46 -6.00
C ALA A 512 -8.17 -8.92 -7.24
N MET A 513 -7.38 -8.32 -8.14
CA MET A 513 -7.78 -7.91 -9.47
C MET A 513 -6.74 -8.36 -10.50
N GLY A 514 -7.17 -8.54 -11.73
CA GLY A 514 -6.31 -8.95 -12.84
C GLY A 514 -7.13 -9.52 -13.99
N TYR A 515 -6.51 -9.81 -15.12
CA TYR A 515 -7.20 -10.26 -16.33
C TYR A 515 -7.92 -11.59 -16.18
N HIS A 516 -7.42 -12.46 -15.31
CA HIS A 516 -8.10 -13.71 -14.98
C HIS A 516 -9.44 -13.48 -14.29
N LEU A 517 -9.55 -12.45 -13.44
CA LEU A 517 -10.74 -12.12 -12.65
C LEU A 517 -11.70 -11.18 -13.40
N GLY A 518 -11.17 -10.30 -14.24
CA GLY A 518 -11.96 -9.41 -15.07
C GLY A 518 -11.09 -8.41 -15.81
N ARG A 519 -11.39 -8.21 -17.09
CA ARG A 519 -10.70 -7.18 -17.90
C ARG A 519 -11.30 -5.81 -17.62
N PRO A 520 -10.52 -4.72 -17.77
CA PRO A 520 -11.07 -3.38 -17.73
C PRO A 520 -12.13 -3.17 -18.81
N PHE A 521 -13.24 -2.55 -18.46
CA PHE A 521 -14.32 -2.22 -19.37
C PHE A 521 -14.68 -0.74 -19.28
N PRO A 522 -15.17 -0.13 -20.38
CA PRO A 522 -15.56 1.27 -20.38
C PRO A 522 -16.76 1.50 -19.47
N VAL A 523 -16.74 2.60 -18.73
CA VAL A 523 -17.92 3.08 -18.02
C VAL A 523 -18.83 3.78 -19.04
N GLU A 524 -20.06 3.29 -19.17
CA GLU A 524 -21.06 3.99 -19.98
C GLU A 524 -21.30 5.36 -19.36
N ASN A 525 -20.99 6.42 -20.10
CA ASN A 525 -21.26 7.77 -19.65
C ASN A 525 -22.78 7.92 -19.48
N ALA A 526 -23.22 8.28 -18.27
CA ALA A 526 -24.62 8.60 -17.99
C ALA A 526 -25.14 9.83 -18.79
N ARG A 527 -24.26 10.53 -19.50
CA ARG A 527 -24.55 11.55 -20.50
C ARG A 527 -24.51 10.83 -21.85
N GLY A 528 -25.67 10.28 -22.24
CA GLY A 528 -25.81 9.69 -23.58
C GLY A 528 -25.29 10.64 -24.67
N ASP A 529 -24.30 10.14 -25.44
CA ASP A 529 -23.98 10.65 -26.74
C ASP A 529 -25.03 10.16 -27.75
#